data_6181aa34f06998e3e4e14f98ad93e419
#
_entry.id   6181aa34f06998e3e4e14f98ad93e419
#
_cell.length_a   1.000
_cell.length_b   1.000
_cell.length_c   1.000
_cell.angle_alpha   90.00
_cell.angle_beta   90.00
_cell.angle_gamma   90.00
#
_symmetry.space_group_name_H-M   'P 1'
#
loop_
_entity.id
_entity.type
_entity.pdbx_description
1 polymer ?
#
loop_
_entity_poly.entity_id
_entity_poly.type
_entity_poly.pdbx_seq_one_letter_code
_entity_poly.pdbx_strand_id
1 'polypeptide(L)'
;MNQGFLLENDTAKNLYAAVADLPILDYHCHLNPQQIYQDKPFESAGELIFGQDHYKWRLMRSAGIAEEYITGNAAPQEKFRAYARALSRSVGNPLVDFTALELYHFFGMEERLREDNAAQIYMQVEKKILSEKLSPQKIVQHAGVTLIATTDDPVDSLQWHEKLAASAWKVRVIPSFRTDRLFAFEREYLTELGDVAKIKICSLQDLEQALARRLTFFRAHGCLFSDVGIENFPKTIATQAQAEQIFSAIYHGKTCTQAQYDALRGWLFVRLGVLYRQQGICMQWHMAVKRNTCQRLYQQYGADCGADSMGEAVSVESSAHLLNAIEQTADAKGQKDLPYTILYCLNPSMRDAMCSLAASFRNVHCGAAWWFLDHRQGIWDTLASCAQAGSLSAFPGMLTDSRSYLSYARHDFFRRILCSFLAQYVQDGTAAWEDVLQLAKMLCYENMHHLISTSNKNEEKKKK
;
A
#
# COMPACT_ATOMS: atom_id res chain seq x y z
N MET A 1 -19.11 19.70 -5.71
CA MET A 1 -17.63 19.88 -5.83
C MET A 1 -17.33 20.62 -7.14
N ASN A 2 -16.46 21.63 -7.15
CA ASN A 2 -16.15 22.37 -8.37
C ASN A 2 -15.33 21.47 -9.32
N GLN A 3 -15.68 21.43 -10.61
CA GLN A 3 -14.90 20.70 -11.64
C GLN A 3 -13.42 21.09 -11.67
N GLY A 4 -13.10 22.34 -11.28
CA GLY A 4 -11.72 22.84 -11.12
C GLY A 4 -11.03 22.49 -9.82
N PHE A 5 -11.61 21.65 -8.94
CA PHE A 5 -10.98 21.27 -7.67
C PHE A 5 -9.58 20.70 -7.90
N LEU A 6 -8.56 21.31 -7.30
CA LEU A 6 -7.12 20.98 -7.44
C LEU A 6 -6.56 21.10 -8.88
N LEU A 7 -7.31 21.60 -9.85
CA LEU A 7 -6.86 21.85 -11.22
C LEU A 7 -6.64 23.36 -11.39
N GLU A 8 -5.40 23.80 -11.30
CA GLU A 8 -5.02 25.20 -11.11
C GLU A 8 -5.21 26.07 -12.38
N ASN A 9 -5.22 25.43 -13.55
CA ASN A 9 -5.29 26.13 -14.84
C ASN A 9 -5.89 25.23 -15.93
N ASP A 10 -6.09 25.77 -17.14
CA ASP A 10 -6.70 25.04 -18.25
C ASP A 10 -5.80 23.92 -18.79
N THR A 11 -4.49 24.07 -18.72
CA THR A 11 -3.53 23.02 -19.08
C THR A 11 -3.73 21.81 -18.16
N ALA A 12 -3.83 22.03 -16.85
CA ALA A 12 -4.11 20.96 -15.86
C ALA A 12 -5.47 20.29 -16.10
N LYS A 13 -6.51 21.08 -16.44
CA LYS A 13 -7.84 20.53 -16.76
C LYS A 13 -7.82 19.66 -18.02
N ASN A 14 -7.09 20.08 -19.06
CA ASN A 14 -6.96 19.31 -20.31
C ASN A 14 -6.16 18.01 -20.08
N LEU A 15 -5.07 18.04 -19.30
CA LEU A 15 -4.34 16.84 -18.90
C LEU A 15 -5.24 15.89 -18.10
N TYR A 16 -5.97 16.42 -17.13
CA TYR A 16 -6.87 15.65 -16.31
C TYR A 16 -7.98 14.98 -17.14
N ALA A 17 -8.58 15.68 -18.08
CA ALA A 17 -9.59 15.13 -18.99
C ALA A 17 -9.08 13.90 -19.78
N ALA A 18 -7.78 13.87 -20.08
CA ALA A 18 -7.17 12.74 -20.78
C ALA A 18 -6.86 11.52 -19.92
N VAL A 19 -6.85 11.66 -18.58
CA VAL A 19 -6.48 10.58 -17.65
C VAL A 19 -7.56 10.26 -16.61
N ALA A 20 -8.62 11.07 -16.53
CA ALA A 20 -9.67 10.94 -15.51
C ALA A 20 -10.32 9.55 -15.49
N ASP A 21 -10.61 9.02 -16.70
CA ASP A 21 -11.34 7.75 -16.88
C ASP A 21 -10.41 6.53 -17.07
N LEU A 22 -9.09 6.70 -16.91
CA LEU A 22 -8.20 5.55 -16.97
C LEU A 22 -8.52 4.54 -15.86
N PRO A 23 -8.44 3.22 -16.12
CA PRO A 23 -8.70 2.20 -15.11
C PRO A 23 -7.79 2.36 -13.88
N ILE A 24 -8.22 1.80 -12.77
CA ILE A 24 -7.44 1.73 -11.53
C ILE A 24 -6.81 0.34 -11.41
N LEU A 25 -5.50 0.34 -11.16
CA LEU A 25 -4.72 -0.82 -10.77
C LEU A 25 -4.23 -0.58 -9.34
N ASP A 26 -4.97 -1.11 -8.36
CA ASP A 26 -4.61 -0.95 -6.95
C ASP A 26 -3.66 -2.07 -6.54
N TYR A 27 -2.37 -1.83 -6.76
CA TYR A 27 -1.32 -2.82 -6.60
C TYR A 27 -0.81 -2.98 -5.15
N HIS A 28 -1.44 -2.29 -4.20
CA HIS A 28 -1.26 -2.50 -2.76
C HIS A 28 -2.44 -1.92 -1.97
N CYS A 29 -3.17 -2.79 -1.28
CA CYS A 29 -4.23 -2.41 -0.35
C CYS A 29 -4.42 -3.46 0.75
N HIS A 30 -5.27 -3.14 1.72
CA HIS A 30 -5.63 -4.01 2.84
C HIS A 30 -7.11 -4.44 2.81
N LEU A 31 -7.74 -4.46 1.63
CA LEU A 31 -9.11 -4.94 1.49
C LEU A 31 -9.18 -6.44 1.78
N ASN A 32 -10.25 -6.87 2.46
CA ASN A 32 -10.44 -8.26 2.81
C ASN A 32 -11.01 -9.06 1.62
N PRO A 33 -10.28 -10.05 1.06
CA PRO A 33 -10.75 -10.83 -0.09
C PRO A 33 -12.01 -11.65 0.21
N GLN A 34 -12.23 -12.06 1.48
CA GLN A 34 -13.46 -12.72 1.89
C GLN A 34 -14.67 -11.79 1.75
N GLN A 35 -14.55 -10.55 2.21
CA GLN A 35 -15.61 -9.56 2.12
C GLN A 35 -15.94 -9.23 0.65
N ILE A 36 -14.90 -9.12 -0.21
CA ILE A 36 -15.07 -8.92 -1.64
C ILE A 36 -15.81 -10.12 -2.28
N TYR A 37 -15.43 -11.36 -1.92
CA TYR A 37 -16.08 -12.56 -2.47
C TYR A 37 -17.53 -12.69 -2.03
N GLN A 38 -17.80 -12.46 -0.74
CA GLN A 38 -19.16 -12.57 -0.18
C GLN A 38 -20.09 -11.50 -0.72
N ASP A 39 -19.57 -10.36 -1.08
CA ASP A 39 -20.26 -9.22 -1.71
C ASP A 39 -21.59 -8.83 -1.02
N LYS A 40 -21.62 -8.91 0.30
CA LYS A 40 -22.79 -8.54 1.10
C LYS A 40 -23.00 -7.03 1.00
N PRO A 41 -24.23 -6.57 0.71
CA PRO A 41 -24.54 -5.15 0.78
C PRO A 41 -24.25 -4.57 2.15
N PHE A 42 -23.73 -3.34 2.19
CA PHE A 42 -23.56 -2.61 3.44
C PHE A 42 -24.88 -2.30 4.09
N GLU A 43 -24.95 -2.46 5.40
CA GLU A 43 -26.19 -2.28 6.17
C GLU A 43 -26.44 -0.82 6.54
N SER A 44 -25.39 0.01 6.56
CA SER A 44 -25.49 1.41 6.95
C SER A 44 -24.36 2.28 6.41
N ALA A 45 -24.57 3.60 6.39
CA ALA A 45 -23.54 4.59 6.14
C ALA A 45 -22.39 4.50 7.17
N GLY A 46 -22.71 4.16 8.41
CA GLY A 46 -21.73 4.00 9.48
C GLY A 46 -20.76 2.85 9.20
N GLU A 47 -21.27 1.71 8.75
CA GLU A 47 -20.45 0.56 8.37
C GLU A 47 -19.49 0.90 7.21
N LEU A 48 -20.02 1.47 6.13
CA LEU A 48 -19.21 1.78 4.94
C LEU A 48 -18.18 2.87 5.20
N ILE A 49 -18.54 3.93 5.94
CA ILE A 49 -17.67 5.10 6.11
C ILE A 49 -16.64 4.93 7.23
N PHE A 50 -17.00 4.24 8.32
CA PHE A 50 -16.15 4.14 9.51
C PHE A 50 -15.63 2.75 9.83
N GLY A 51 -16.20 1.71 9.24
CA GLY A 51 -16.05 0.32 9.68
C GLY A 51 -14.62 -0.11 9.95
N GLN A 52 -13.66 0.30 9.12
CA GLN A 52 -12.24 -0.05 9.27
C GLN A 52 -11.29 1.10 8.91
N ASP A 53 -11.77 2.33 8.85
CA ASP A 53 -10.96 3.49 8.44
C ASP A 53 -10.27 4.14 9.64
N HIS A 54 -9.09 3.61 9.98
CA HIS A 54 -8.28 4.14 11.08
C HIS A 54 -7.72 5.55 10.83
N TYR A 55 -7.73 6.05 9.60
CA TYR A 55 -7.40 7.46 9.27
C TYR A 55 -8.47 8.39 9.84
N LYS A 56 -9.75 8.05 9.64
CA LYS A 56 -10.88 8.81 10.18
C LYS A 56 -10.90 8.76 11.71
N TRP A 57 -10.64 7.60 12.30
CA TRP A 57 -10.53 7.45 13.76
C TRP A 57 -9.43 8.33 14.35
N ARG A 58 -8.26 8.38 13.71
CA ARG A 58 -7.14 9.24 14.12
C ARG A 58 -7.52 10.72 14.09
N LEU A 59 -8.16 11.20 13.01
CA LEU A 59 -8.62 12.58 12.92
C LEU A 59 -9.59 12.93 14.03
N MET A 60 -10.58 12.07 14.27
CA MET A 60 -11.58 12.29 15.32
C MET A 60 -10.93 12.40 16.71
N ARG A 61 -9.97 11.52 17.02
CA ARG A 61 -9.22 11.59 18.29
C ARG A 61 -8.42 12.87 18.40
N SER A 62 -7.72 13.27 17.35
CA SER A 62 -6.92 14.51 17.34
C SER A 62 -7.79 15.76 17.46
N ALA A 63 -9.04 15.70 17.03
CA ALA A 63 -10.06 16.75 17.18
C ALA A 63 -10.75 16.73 18.57
N GLY A 64 -10.33 15.85 19.49
CA GLY A 64 -10.90 15.74 20.84
C GLY A 64 -12.24 15.05 20.93
N ILE A 65 -12.62 14.26 19.95
CA ILE A 65 -13.85 13.44 19.97
C ILE A 65 -13.67 12.28 20.96
N ALA A 66 -14.66 12.06 21.80
CA ALA A 66 -14.66 10.94 22.76
C ALA A 66 -14.71 9.59 22.03
N GLU A 67 -14.02 8.59 22.57
CA GLU A 67 -13.87 7.27 21.94
C GLU A 67 -15.20 6.54 21.70
N GLU A 68 -16.23 6.84 22.50
CA GLU A 68 -17.59 6.35 22.31
C GLU A 68 -18.13 6.62 20.90
N TYR A 69 -17.79 7.80 20.33
CA TYR A 69 -18.19 8.19 18.97
C TYR A 69 -17.23 7.75 17.88
N ILE A 70 -16.13 7.05 18.21
CA ILE A 70 -15.12 6.58 17.26
C ILE A 70 -15.24 5.07 17.09
N THR A 71 -14.73 4.31 18.05
CA THR A 71 -14.76 2.83 18.07
C THR A 71 -15.76 2.27 19.09
N GLY A 72 -16.35 3.12 19.95
CA GLY A 72 -17.33 2.71 20.96
C GLY A 72 -18.75 2.48 20.38
N ASN A 73 -19.75 2.50 21.24
CA ASN A 73 -21.12 2.02 20.94
C ASN A 73 -22.12 3.12 20.55
N ALA A 74 -21.68 4.36 20.31
CA ALA A 74 -22.60 5.41 19.84
C ALA A 74 -23.28 5.00 18.52
N ALA A 75 -24.51 5.49 18.31
CA ALA A 75 -25.24 5.21 17.10
C ALA A 75 -24.49 5.69 15.84
N PRO A 76 -24.59 4.99 14.70
CA PRO A 76 -23.86 5.35 13.47
C PRO A 76 -24.05 6.80 13.04
N GLN A 77 -25.25 7.33 13.17
CA GLN A 77 -25.56 8.73 12.84
C GLN A 77 -24.85 9.72 13.77
N GLU A 78 -24.69 9.39 15.05
CA GLU A 78 -23.97 10.23 16.02
C GLU A 78 -22.47 10.22 15.74
N LYS A 79 -21.91 9.05 15.40
CA LYS A 79 -20.53 8.93 14.94
C LYS A 79 -20.28 9.77 13.69
N PHE A 80 -21.18 9.72 12.71
CA PHE A 80 -21.11 10.52 11.50
C PHE A 80 -21.13 12.03 11.79
N ARG A 81 -22.02 12.48 12.68
CA ARG A 81 -22.06 13.88 13.12
C ARG A 81 -20.80 14.30 13.84
N ALA A 82 -20.25 13.43 14.71
CA ALA A 82 -18.99 13.68 15.39
C ALA A 82 -17.81 13.78 14.40
N TYR A 83 -17.79 12.94 13.36
CA TYR A 83 -16.80 13.03 12.27
C TYR A 83 -16.96 14.33 11.48
N ALA A 84 -18.19 14.71 11.11
CA ALA A 84 -18.47 15.97 10.42
C ALA A 84 -17.97 17.18 11.22
N ARG A 85 -18.18 17.18 12.55
CA ARG A 85 -17.64 18.20 13.47
C ARG A 85 -16.10 18.21 13.44
N ALA A 86 -15.45 17.05 13.45
CA ALA A 86 -13.99 16.97 13.36
C ALA A 86 -13.49 17.54 12.02
N LEU A 87 -14.12 17.18 10.90
CA LEU A 87 -13.78 17.72 9.56
C LEU A 87 -13.93 19.24 9.48
N SER A 88 -15.04 19.80 10.03
CA SER A 88 -15.29 21.25 10.03
C SER A 88 -14.18 22.07 10.73
N ARG A 89 -13.41 21.43 11.61
CA ARG A 89 -12.33 22.05 12.38
C ARG A 89 -10.94 21.68 11.87
N SER A 90 -10.84 20.88 10.80
CA SER A 90 -9.60 20.29 10.33
C SER A 90 -9.19 20.82 8.94
N VAL A 91 -9.25 22.14 8.77
CA VAL A 91 -8.80 22.77 7.51
C VAL A 91 -7.35 22.40 7.21
N GLY A 92 -7.08 21.92 5.99
CA GLY A 92 -5.76 21.45 5.56
C GLY A 92 -5.48 19.97 5.82
N ASN A 93 -6.35 19.26 6.55
CA ASN A 93 -6.25 17.81 6.69
C ASN A 93 -6.76 17.12 5.41
N PRO A 94 -6.04 16.12 4.85
CA PRO A 94 -6.44 15.47 3.61
C PRO A 94 -7.81 14.77 3.67
N LEU A 95 -8.27 14.36 4.85
CA LEU A 95 -9.59 13.74 5.00
C LEU A 95 -10.74 14.69 4.65
N VAL A 96 -10.54 16.00 4.72
CA VAL A 96 -11.53 17.00 4.25
C VAL A 96 -11.74 16.86 2.74
N ASP A 97 -10.65 16.68 2.00
CA ASP A 97 -10.68 16.53 0.54
C ASP A 97 -11.09 15.10 0.14
N PHE A 98 -10.59 14.08 0.84
CA PHE A 98 -10.96 12.68 0.59
C PHE A 98 -12.46 12.47 0.82
N THR A 99 -13.01 12.94 1.94
CA THR A 99 -14.46 12.81 2.19
C THR A 99 -15.30 13.54 1.15
N ALA A 100 -14.85 14.71 0.70
CA ALA A 100 -15.55 15.43 -0.37
C ALA A 100 -15.55 14.64 -1.70
N LEU A 101 -14.41 14.01 -2.05
CA LEU A 101 -14.30 13.15 -3.23
C LEU A 101 -15.10 11.84 -3.07
N GLU A 102 -15.08 11.22 -1.89
CA GLU A 102 -15.89 10.04 -1.58
C GLU A 102 -17.39 10.34 -1.78
N LEU A 103 -17.88 11.48 -1.23
CA LEU A 103 -19.27 11.91 -1.39
C LEU A 103 -19.61 12.23 -2.84
N TYR A 104 -18.71 12.87 -3.56
CA TYR A 104 -18.90 13.22 -4.97
C TYR A 104 -18.98 11.97 -5.86
N HIS A 105 -17.96 11.11 -5.80
CA HIS A 105 -17.88 9.94 -6.69
C HIS A 105 -18.93 8.88 -6.38
N PHE A 106 -19.10 8.51 -5.13
CA PHE A 106 -19.94 7.36 -4.78
C PHE A 106 -21.39 7.74 -4.48
N PHE A 107 -21.65 9.01 -4.12
CA PHE A 107 -22.99 9.43 -3.72
C PHE A 107 -23.57 10.57 -4.59
N GLY A 108 -22.77 11.15 -5.49
CA GLY A 108 -23.20 12.23 -6.38
C GLY A 108 -23.43 13.57 -5.66
N MET A 109 -22.76 13.78 -4.52
CA MET A 109 -22.91 14.98 -3.70
C MET A 109 -21.77 15.97 -3.98
N GLU A 110 -22.11 17.19 -4.32
CA GLU A 110 -21.13 18.28 -4.53
C GLU A 110 -20.83 19.06 -3.24
N GLU A 111 -21.70 18.94 -2.25
CA GLU A 111 -21.60 19.63 -0.98
C GLU A 111 -20.59 18.96 -0.06
N ARG A 112 -19.76 19.76 0.59
CA ARG A 112 -18.79 19.24 1.60
C ARG A 112 -19.52 18.89 2.88
N LEU A 113 -19.10 17.80 3.51
CA LEU A 113 -19.60 17.39 4.82
C LEU A 113 -19.15 18.39 5.90
N ARG A 114 -20.12 18.89 6.66
CA ARG A 114 -19.96 19.80 7.80
C ARG A 114 -20.90 19.42 8.92
N GLU A 115 -20.66 19.95 10.12
CA GLU A 115 -21.49 19.64 11.28
C GLU A 115 -22.97 20.04 11.09
N ASP A 116 -23.23 21.17 10.41
CA ASP A 116 -24.55 21.72 10.20
C ASP A 116 -25.39 20.95 9.16
N ASN A 117 -24.74 20.29 8.17
CA ASN A 117 -25.44 19.49 7.16
C ASN A 117 -25.30 17.96 7.36
N ALA A 118 -24.64 17.54 8.44
CA ALA A 118 -24.33 16.13 8.66
C ALA A 118 -25.55 15.21 8.68
N ALA A 119 -26.65 15.63 9.30
CA ALA A 119 -27.86 14.82 9.36
C ALA A 119 -28.48 14.62 7.97
N GLN A 120 -28.51 15.66 7.15
CA GLN A 120 -29.03 15.60 5.79
C GLN A 120 -28.17 14.69 4.90
N ILE A 121 -26.85 14.88 4.92
CA ILE A 121 -25.90 14.06 4.15
C ILE A 121 -25.99 12.60 4.59
N TYR A 122 -26.04 12.33 5.90
CA TYR A 122 -26.19 10.97 6.41
C TYR A 122 -27.42 10.27 5.82
N MET A 123 -28.59 10.93 5.87
CA MET A 123 -29.82 10.36 5.32
C MET A 123 -29.74 10.08 3.81
N GLN A 124 -29.10 10.96 3.06
CA GLN A 124 -28.94 10.77 1.61
C GLN A 124 -27.98 9.61 1.29
N VAL A 125 -26.84 9.51 2.01
CA VAL A 125 -25.90 8.41 1.90
C VAL A 125 -26.56 7.08 2.27
N GLU A 126 -27.25 7.03 3.41
CA GLU A 126 -27.96 5.85 3.88
C GLU A 126 -29.01 5.40 2.87
N LYS A 127 -29.83 6.34 2.37
CA LYS A 127 -30.84 6.05 1.33
C LYS A 127 -30.19 5.41 0.10
N LYS A 128 -29.06 5.94 -0.38
CA LYS A 128 -28.38 5.40 -1.57
C LYS A 128 -27.80 4.02 -1.31
N ILE A 129 -27.16 3.80 -0.16
CA ILE A 129 -26.63 2.49 0.23
C ILE A 129 -27.74 1.43 0.20
N LEU A 130 -28.86 1.72 0.84
CA LEU A 130 -29.98 0.77 0.96
C LEU A 130 -30.72 0.57 -0.37
N SER A 131 -31.04 1.65 -1.11
CA SER A 131 -31.82 1.56 -2.36
C SER A 131 -31.04 0.87 -3.48
N GLU A 132 -29.72 1.12 -3.59
CA GLU A 132 -28.87 0.52 -4.61
C GLU A 132 -28.23 -0.80 -4.11
N LYS A 133 -28.44 -1.16 -2.83
CA LYS A 133 -27.76 -2.30 -2.19
C LYS A 133 -26.26 -2.26 -2.46
N LEU A 134 -25.64 -1.13 -2.11
CA LEU A 134 -24.20 -0.95 -2.35
C LEU A 134 -23.43 -2.05 -1.64
N SER A 135 -22.52 -2.68 -2.37
CA SER A 135 -21.70 -3.80 -1.91
C SER A 135 -20.23 -3.57 -2.29
N PRO A 136 -19.28 -4.32 -1.72
CA PRO A 136 -17.88 -4.23 -2.08
C PRO A 136 -17.62 -4.24 -3.59
N GLN A 137 -18.19 -5.23 -4.31
CA GLN A 137 -17.97 -5.36 -5.75
C GLN A 137 -18.59 -4.19 -6.54
N LYS A 138 -19.76 -3.71 -6.14
CA LYS A 138 -20.40 -2.55 -6.79
C LYS A 138 -19.57 -1.27 -6.67
N ILE A 139 -19.01 -1.01 -5.48
CA ILE A 139 -18.16 0.16 -5.26
C ILE A 139 -16.88 0.06 -6.08
N VAL A 140 -16.22 -1.09 -6.07
CA VAL A 140 -15.01 -1.36 -6.84
C VAL A 140 -15.25 -1.18 -8.35
N GLN A 141 -16.36 -1.72 -8.87
CA GLN A 141 -16.73 -1.57 -10.28
C GLN A 141 -17.04 -0.12 -10.63
N HIS A 142 -17.80 0.58 -9.77
CA HIS A 142 -18.11 2.00 -9.98
C HIS A 142 -16.84 2.86 -10.04
N ALA A 143 -15.82 2.54 -9.25
CA ALA A 143 -14.53 3.22 -9.27
C ALA A 143 -13.65 2.89 -10.49
N GLY A 144 -14.05 1.96 -11.37
CA GLY A 144 -13.26 1.59 -12.54
C GLY A 144 -12.01 0.76 -12.21
N VAL A 145 -12.01 0.04 -11.07
CA VAL A 145 -10.89 -0.80 -10.66
C VAL A 145 -10.87 -2.08 -11.50
N THR A 146 -9.69 -2.46 -11.97
CA THR A 146 -9.48 -3.69 -12.77
C THR A 146 -8.57 -4.70 -12.10
N LEU A 147 -7.78 -4.26 -11.13
CA LEU A 147 -6.92 -5.13 -10.32
C LEU A 147 -6.85 -4.62 -8.87
N ILE A 148 -6.90 -5.55 -7.94
CA ILE A 148 -6.68 -5.36 -6.50
C ILE A 148 -5.59 -6.33 -6.07
N ALA A 149 -4.49 -5.82 -5.48
CA ALA A 149 -3.50 -6.63 -4.79
C ALA A 149 -3.67 -6.45 -3.28
N THR A 150 -4.12 -7.50 -2.62
CA THR A 150 -4.31 -7.53 -1.15
C THR A 150 -3.00 -7.79 -0.43
N THR A 151 -2.99 -7.75 0.88
CA THR A 151 -1.82 -8.08 1.71
C THR A 151 -2.09 -9.34 2.51
N ASP A 152 -1.31 -10.39 2.23
CA ASP A 152 -1.57 -11.74 2.74
C ASP A 152 -0.30 -12.34 3.35
N ASP A 153 -0.46 -12.98 4.51
CA ASP A 153 0.65 -13.63 5.21
C ASP A 153 1.11 -14.90 4.47
N PRO A 154 2.41 -15.24 4.45
CA PRO A 154 2.90 -16.50 3.88
C PRO A 154 2.15 -17.76 4.29
N VAL A 155 1.48 -17.77 5.45
CA VAL A 155 0.72 -18.93 5.94
C VAL A 155 -0.73 -18.98 5.42
N ASP A 156 -1.23 -17.92 4.78
CA ASP A 156 -2.61 -17.84 4.31
C ASP A 156 -2.96 -18.91 3.29
N SER A 157 -4.16 -19.45 3.38
CA SER A 157 -4.67 -20.50 2.50
C SER A 157 -5.02 -19.99 1.09
N LEU A 158 -5.20 -18.69 0.93
CA LEU A 158 -5.64 -18.00 -0.30
C LEU A 158 -6.97 -18.50 -0.88
N GLN A 159 -7.78 -19.20 -0.08
CA GLN A 159 -9.05 -19.78 -0.54
C GLN A 159 -10.03 -18.76 -1.13
N TRP A 160 -9.98 -17.52 -0.67
CA TRP A 160 -10.87 -16.47 -1.16
C TRP A 160 -10.38 -15.90 -2.49
N HIS A 161 -9.08 -15.84 -2.72
CA HIS A 161 -8.50 -15.50 -4.01
C HIS A 161 -8.84 -16.56 -5.07
N GLU A 162 -8.75 -17.84 -4.70
CA GLU A 162 -9.15 -18.95 -5.58
C GLU A 162 -10.63 -18.85 -5.98
N LYS A 163 -11.52 -18.62 -5.00
CA LYS A 163 -12.95 -18.45 -5.24
C LYS A 163 -13.25 -17.23 -6.11
N LEU A 164 -12.57 -16.09 -5.87
CA LEU A 164 -12.72 -14.88 -6.68
C LEU A 164 -12.24 -15.12 -8.12
N ALA A 165 -11.10 -15.78 -8.31
CA ALA A 165 -10.58 -16.12 -9.63
C ALA A 165 -11.50 -17.06 -10.42
N ALA A 166 -12.23 -17.96 -9.73
CA ALA A 166 -13.19 -18.86 -10.33
C ALA A 166 -14.59 -18.22 -10.56
N SER A 167 -14.82 -17.01 -10.03
CA SER A 167 -16.10 -16.32 -10.15
C SER A 167 -16.27 -15.64 -11.50
N ALA A 168 -17.50 -15.19 -11.81
CA ALA A 168 -17.80 -14.41 -13.02
C ALA A 168 -17.37 -12.94 -12.91
N TRP A 169 -16.93 -12.48 -11.72
CA TRP A 169 -16.52 -11.11 -11.51
C TRP A 169 -15.22 -10.78 -12.26
N LYS A 170 -15.16 -9.63 -12.91
CA LYS A 170 -14.10 -9.30 -13.86
C LYS A 170 -12.86 -8.66 -13.25
N VAL A 171 -12.99 -8.12 -12.05
CA VAL A 171 -11.86 -7.49 -11.36
C VAL A 171 -10.93 -8.58 -10.81
N ARG A 172 -9.65 -8.48 -11.14
CA ARG A 172 -8.66 -9.43 -10.64
C ARG A 172 -8.32 -9.09 -9.19
N VAL A 173 -8.44 -10.05 -8.29
CA VAL A 173 -7.96 -9.94 -6.91
C VAL A 173 -6.82 -10.93 -6.74
N ILE A 174 -5.63 -10.41 -6.46
CA ILE A 174 -4.40 -11.19 -6.31
C ILE A 174 -3.79 -10.99 -4.93
N PRO A 175 -3.15 -12.00 -4.34
CA PRO A 175 -2.45 -11.83 -3.07
C PRO A 175 -1.12 -11.11 -3.27
N SER A 176 -0.64 -10.40 -2.22
CA SER A 176 0.76 -9.99 -2.07
C SER A 176 1.39 -10.76 -0.91
N PHE A 177 2.67 -11.09 -1.05
CA PHE A 177 3.41 -11.88 -0.07
C PHE A 177 3.99 -10.97 1.03
N ARG A 178 3.26 -10.81 2.16
CA ARG A 178 3.62 -9.92 3.26
C ARG A 178 4.38 -10.66 4.36
N THR A 179 5.61 -10.21 4.65
CA THR A 179 6.57 -10.97 5.47
C THR A 179 6.86 -10.38 6.85
N ASP A 180 6.07 -9.43 7.34
CA ASP A 180 6.34 -8.74 8.63
C ASP A 180 6.56 -9.72 9.80
N ARG A 181 5.69 -10.73 9.97
CA ARG A 181 5.79 -11.72 11.05
C ARG A 181 7.06 -12.58 10.98
N LEU A 182 7.54 -12.82 9.77
CA LEU A 182 8.73 -13.67 9.56
C LEU A 182 10.00 -13.09 10.20
N PHE A 183 10.13 -11.76 10.24
CA PHE A 183 11.29 -11.08 10.79
C PHE A 183 11.40 -11.13 12.33
N ALA A 184 10.38 -11.63 13.01
CA ALA A 184 10.44 -11.91 14.45
C ALA A 184 11.07 -13.27 14.79
N PHE A 185 11.14 -14.20 13.82
CA PHE A 185 11.63 -15.57 13.99
C PHE A 185 10.95 -16.34 15.15
N GLU A 186 9.69 -16.01 15.44
CA GLU A 186 8.92 -16.65 16.50
C GLU A 186 8.69 -18.13 16.17
N ARG A 187 8.92 -19.00 17.16
CA ARG A 187 8.86 -20.45 16.96
C ARG A 187 7.47 -20.93 16.52
N GLU A 188 6.43 -20.33 17.10
CA GLU A 188 5.03 -20.61 16.77
C GLU A 188 4.76 -20.30 15.29
N TYR A 189 5.23 -19.15 14.81
CA TYR A 189 5.08 -18.78 13.41
C TYR A 189 5.89 -19.67 12.47
N LEU A 190 7.12 -20.03 12.83
CA LEU A 190 7.93 -20.95 12.04
C LEU A 190 7.29 -22.35 11.96
N THR A 191 6.60 -22.78 13.02
CA THR A 191 5.84 -24.02 13.01
C THR A 191 4.64 -23.93 12.07
N GLU A 192 3.84 -22.86 12.18
CA GLU A 192 2.69 -22.59 11.32
C GLU A 192 3.10 -22.54 9.83
N LEU A 193 4.19 -21.82 9.52
CA LEU A 193 4.76 -21.76 8.16
C LEU A 193 5.22 -23.14 7.68
N GLY A 194 5.86 -23.90 8.54
CA GLY A 194 6.31 -25.26 8.25
C GLY A 194 5.13 -26.19 7.94
N ASP A 195 4.04 -26.11 8.70
CA ASP A 195 2.84 -26.93 8.53
C ASP A 195 2.19 -26.65 7.16
N VAL A 196 1.99 -25.38 6.77
CA VAL A 196 1.40 -25.03 5.47
C VAL A 196 2.36 -25.33 4.31
N ALA A 197 3.67 -25.18 4.53
CA ALA A 197 4.68 -25.54 3.55
C ALA A 197 4.98 -27.04 3.46
N LYS A 198 4.50 -27.85 4.41
CA LYS A 198 4.83 -29.29 4.55
C LYS A 198 6.35 -29.54 4.68
N ILE A 199 7.02 -28.69 5.46
CA ILE A 199 8.46 -28.75 5.74
C ILE A 199 8.65 -28.45 7.23
N LYS A 200 9.27 -29.36 7.98
CA LYS A 200 9.64 -29.07 9.36
C LYS A 200 10.83 -28.10 9.38
N ILE A 201 10.60 -26.87 9.83
CA ILE A 201 11.62 -25.82 9.82
C ILE A 201 12.48 -25.99 11.10
N CYS A 202 13.70 -26.50 10.93
CA CYS A 202 14.69 -26.66 12.01
C CYS A 202 16.02 -25.95 11.69
N SER A 203 16.21 -25.52 10.43
CA SER A 203 17.39 -24.81 9.92
C SER A 203 16.99 -23.68 9.00
N LEU A 204 17.94 -22.80 8.65
CA LEU A 204 17.71 -21.77 7.62
C LEU A 204 17.46 -22.38 6.24
N GLN A 205 18.07 -23.52 5.93
CA GLN A 205 17.81 -24.22 4.68
C GLN A 205 16.34 -24.68 4.60
N ASP A 206 15.78 -25.22 5.69
CA ASP A 206 14.38 -25.59 5.76
C ASP A 206 13.47 -24.37 5.59
N LEU A 207 13.85 -23.24 6.24
CA LEU A 207 13.11 -21.97 6.12
C LEU A 207 13.11 -21.46 4.67
N GLU A 208 14.25 -21.45 4.00
CA GLU A 208 14.33 -21.05 2.57
C GLU A 208 13.47 -21.95 1.68
N GLN A 209 13.49 -23.27 1.92
CA GLN A 209 12.66 -24.21 1.16
C GLN A 209 11.17 -23.98 1.41
N ALA A 210 10.78 -23.71 2.66
CA ALA A 210 9.40 -23.39 3.01
C ALA A 210 8.94 -22.10 2.32
N LEU A 211 9.75 -21.04 2.36
CA LEU A 211 9.47 -19.78 1.70
C LEU A 211 9.38 -19.93 0.18
N ALA A 212 10.31 -20.65 -0.44
CA ALA A 212 10.28 -20.90 -1.88
C ALA A 212 9.00 -21.66 -2.30
N ARG A 213 8.58 -22.66 -1.50
CA ARG A 213 7.34 -23.40 -1.73
C ARG A 213 6.10 -22.51 -1.57
N ARG A 214 6.06 -21.66 -0.53
CA ARG A 214 4.96 -20.72 -0.32
C ARG A 214 4.90 -19.64 -1.42
N LEU A 215 6.04 -19.11 -1.83
CA LEU A 215 6.10 -18.18 -2.97
C LEU A 215 5.59 -18.82 -4.27
N THR A 216 5.94 -20.08 -4.53
CA THR A 216 5.40 -20.82 -5.69
C THR A 216 3.88 -20.97 -5.58
N PHE A 217 3.36 -21.26 -4.39
CA PHE A 217 1.92 -21.32 -4.13
C PHE A 217 1.24 -19.97 -4.36
N PHE A 218 1.79 -18.88 -3.83
CA PHE A 218 1.27 -17.53 -4.04
C PHE A 218 1.30 -17.14 -5.53
N ARG A 219 2.39 -17.47 -6.23
CA ARG A 219 2.49 -17.23 -7.67
C ARG A 219 1.39 -17.96 -8.44
N ALA A 220 1.09 -19.21 -8.11
CA ALA A 220 0.00 -19.96 -8.72
C ALA A 220 -1.38 -19.28 -8.53
N HIS A 221 -1.53 -18.46 -7.48
CA HIS A 221 -2.73 -17.64 -7.22
C HIS A 221 -2.62 -16.20 -7.78
N GLY A 222 -1.63 -15.94 -8.64
CA GLY A 222 -1.48 -14.66 -9.34
C GLY A 222 -0.68 -13.60 -8.60
N CYS A 223 -0.01 -13.92 -7.48
CA CYS A 223 0.85 -13.00 -6.73
C CYS A 223 1.91 -12.37 -7.63
N LEU A 224 1.98 -11.05 -7.64
CA LEU A 224 2.96 -10.25 -8.39
C LEU A 224 3.82 -9.37 -7.48
N PHE A 225 3.42 -9.19 -6.24
CA PHE A 225 4.01 -8.25 -5.30
C PHE A 225 4.35 -8.94 -3.99
N SER A 226 5.43 -8.49 -3.37
CA SER A 226 5.69 -8.71 -1.95
C SER A 226 5.54 -7.39 -1.19
N ASP A 227 5.44 -7.48 0.13
CA ASP A 227 5.30 -6.32 0.99
C ASP A 227 5.98 -6.58 2.33
N VAL A 228 6.57 -5.54 2.90
CA VAL A 228 7.10 -5.55 4.27
C VAL A 228 7.14 -4.15 4.85
N GLY A 229 6.70 -4.02 6.11
CA GLY A 229 6.82 -2.80 6.91
C GLY A 229 8.15 -2.77 7.67
N ILE A 230 8.96 -1.75 7.46
CA ILE A 230 10.31 -1.63 8.00
C ILE A 230 10.39 -0.40 8.91
N GLU A 231 10.64 -0.60 10.20
CA GLU A 231 10.93 0.51 11.11
C GLU A 231 12.36 1.03 10.88
N ASN A 232 13.34 0.10 10.86
CA ASN A 232 14.75 0.40 10.59
C ASN A 232 15.37 -0.74 9.80
N PHE A 233 16.25 -0.41 8.85
CA PHE A 233 17.03 -1.41 8.14
C PHE A 233 18.14 -1.98 9.01
N PRO A 234 18.42 -3.30 8.88
CA PRO A 234 19.59 -3.92 9.50
C PRO A 234 20.87 -3.22 9.05
N LYS A 235 21.77 -2.93 9.99
CA LYS A 235 23.08 -2.33 9.69
C LYS A 235 24.10 -3.34 9.17
N THR A 236 23.87 -4.61 9.48
CA THR A 236 24.79 -5.72 9.14
C THR A 236 24.02 -6.87 8.50
N ILE A 237 24.70 -7.62 7.67
CA ILE A 237 24.18 -8.83 7.03
C ILE A 237 25.05 -10.00 7.50
N ALA A 238 24.45 -10.98 8.15
CA ALA A 238 25.17 -12.18 8.58
C ALA A 238 25.65 -12.99 7.37
N THR A 239 26.85 -13.56 7.47
CA THR A 239 27.26 -14.64 6.56
C THR A 239 26.35 -15.87 6.79
N GLN A 240 26.33 -16.81 5.84
CA GLN A 240 25.53 -18.04 5.98
C GLN A 240 25.83 -18.77 7.31
N ALA A 241 27.10 -18.95 7.65
CA ALA A 241 27.51 -19.63 8.88
C ALA A 241 27.07 -18.87 10.15
N GLN A 242 27.19 -17.55 10.17
CA GLN A 242 26.73 -16.73 11.28
C GLN A 242 25.19 -16.78 11.41
N ALA A 243 24.48 -16.67 10.29
CA ALA A 243 23.02 -16.75 10.27
C ALA A 243 22.51 -18.09 10.81
N GLU A 244 23.12 -19.22 10.40
CA GLU A 244 22.81 -20.56 10.93
C GLU A 244 23.04 -20.66 12.44
N GLN A 245 24.15 -20.13 12.95
CA GLN A 245 24.43 -20.13 14.39
C GLN A 245 23.38 -19.30 15.17
N ILE A 246 23.04 -18.11 14.67
CA ILE A 246 22.05 -17.21 15.32
C ILE A 246 20.67 -17.85 15.26
N PHE A 247 20.24 -18.35 14.10
CA PHE A 247 18.94 -19.01 13.94
C PHE A 247 18.83 -20.24 14.85
N SER A 248 19.83 -21.09 14.89
CA SER A 248 19.88 -22.25 15.77
C SER A 248 19.78 -21.85 17.25
N ALA A 249 20.43 -20.76 17.66
CA ALA A 249 20.33 -20.25 19.02
C ALA A 249 18.88 -19.82 19.36
N ILE A 250 18.26 -19.03 18.47
CA ILE A 250 16.85 -18.57 18.62
C ILE A 250 15.92 -19.78 18.64
N TYR A 251 16.07 -20.70 17.71
CA TYR A 251 15.24 -21.91 17.61
C TYR A 251 15.26 -22.77 18.89
N HIS A 252 16.40 -22.81 19.59
CA HIS A 252 16.56 -23.52 20.86
C HIS A 252 16.27 -22.65 22.09
N GLY A 253 15.67 -21.47 21.91
CA GLY A 253 15.27 -20.58 23.01
C GLY A 253 16.45 -19.88 23.72
N LYS A 254 17.62 -19.80 23.10
CA LYS A 254 18.76 -19.06 23.64
C LYS A 254 18.62 -17.58 23.35
N THR A 255 19.05 -16.75 24.28
CA THR A 255 19.06 -15.28 24.11
C THR A 255 20.10 -14.86 23.07
N CYS A 256 19.70 -14.04 22.12
CA CYS A 256 20.57 -13.39 21.16
C CYS A 256 20.60 -11.88 21.42
N THR A 257 21.72 -11.23 21.07
CA THR A 257 21.81 -9.77 21.15
C THR A 257 21.02 -9.12 20.02
N GLN A 258 20.64 -7.85 20.18
CA GLN A 258 19.99 -7.08 19.12
C GLN A 258 20.81 -7.06 17.83
N ALA A 259 22.12 -6.93 17.93
CA ALA A 259 23.01 -6.94 16.77
C ALA A 259 22.99 -8.30 16.01
N GLN A 260 22.85 -9.42 16.75
CA GLN A 260 22.70 -10.74 16.12
C GLN A 260 21.34 -10.86 15.40
N TYR A 261 20.25 -10.41 16.05
CA TYR A 261 18.94 -10.35 15.40
C TYR A 261 18.96 -9.49 14.13
N ASP A 262 19.58 -8.31 14.18
CA ASP A 262 19.68 -7.40 13.05
C ASP A 262 20.51 -8.04 11.90
N ALA A 263 21.60 -8.72 12.22
CA ALA A 263 22.41 -9.42 11.21
C ALA A 263 21.63 -10.58 10.54
N LEU A 264 20.85 -11.35 11.31
CA LEU A 264 19.99 -12.41 10.78
C LEU A 264 18.85 -11.84 9.91
N ARG A 265 18.24 -10.71 10.33
CA ARG A 265 17.25 -10.00 9.50
C ARG A 265 17.86 -9.53 8.19
N GLY A 266 19.09 -9.00 8.23
CA GLY A 266 19.81 -8.61 7.01
C GLY A 266 20.01 -9.80 6.04
N TRP A 267 20.42 -10.94 6.57
CA TRP A 267 20.50 -12.18 5.79
C TRP A 267 19.15 -12.56 5.17
N LEU A 268 18.08 -12.50 5.95
CA LEU A 268 16.74 -12.84 5.47
C LEU A 268 16.25 -11.88 4.36
N PHE A 269 16.49 -10.56 4.49
CA PHE A 269 16.19 -9.60 3.42
C PHE A 269 16.86 -10.00 2.10
N VAL A 270 18.14 -10.37 2.16
CA VAL A 270 18.88 -10.79 0.96
C VAL A 270 18.27 -12.06 0.35
N ARG A 271 17.97 -13.06 1.18
CA ARG A 271 17.38 -14.32 0.69
C ARG A 271 15.99 -14.12 0.09
N LEU A 272 15.15 -13.32 0.73
CA LEU A 272 13.83 -12.95 0.18
C LEU A 272 13.97 -12.22 -1.15
N GLY A 273 14.85 -11.23 -1.26
CA GLY A 273 15.11 -10.52 -2.53
C GLY A 273 15.51 -11.44 -3.67
N VAL A 274 16.40 -12.41 -3.39
CA VAL A 274 16.79 -13.46 -4.36
C VAL A 274 15.59 -14.33 -4.76
N LEU A 275 14.78 -14.77 -3.81
CA LEU A 275 13.59 -15.56 -4.07
C LEU A 275 12.55 -14.78 -4.88
N TYR A 276 12.34 -13.49 -4.58
CA TYR A 276 11.43 -12.62 -5.35
C TYR A 276 11.88 -12.48 -6.79
N ARG A 277 13.18 -12.25 -7.03
CA ARG A 277 13.75 -12.21 -8.39
C ARG A 277 13.50 -13.51 -9.15
N GLN A 278 13.76 -14.66 -8.54
CA GLN A 278 13.53 -15.98 -9.14
C GLN A 278 12.08 -16.21 -9.56
N GLN A 279 11.14 -15.70 -8.76
CA GLN A 279 9.72 -15.83 -9.00
C GLN A 279 9.11 -14.69 -9.83
N GLY A 280 9.88 -13.63 -10.15
CA GLY A 280 9.39 -12.46 -10.86
C GLY A 280 8.37 -11.67 -10.03
N ILE A 281 8.60 -11.56 -8.72
CA ILE A 281 7.78 -10.81 -7.77
C ILE A 281 8.42 -9.44 -7.57
N CYS A 282 7.60 -8.37 -7.65
CA CYS A 282 7.98 -7.02 -7.31
C CYS A 282 8.14 -6.89 -5.80
N MET A 283 9.24 -6.30 -5.34
CA MET A 283 9.52 -6.09 -3.93
C MET A 283 9.05 -4.70 -3.50
N GLN A 284 8.23 -4.63 -2.45
CA GLN A 284 7.74 -3.36 -1.89
C GLN A 284 8.26 -3.20 -0.45
N TRP A 285 8.97 -2.09 -0.19
CA TRP A 285 9.51 -1.74 1.12
C TRP A 285 8.81 -0.51 1.67
N HIS A 286 7.98 -0.68 2.70
CA HIS A 286 7.31 0.39 3.43
C HIS A 286 8.15 0.78 4.66
N MET A 287 8.79 1.96 4.62
CA MET A 287 9.84 2.35 5.56
C MET A 287 9.42 3.47 6.49
N ALA A 288 10.09 3.54 7.63
CA ALA A 288 9.96 4.61 8.63
C ALA A 288 8.56 4.67 9.27
N VAL A 289 7.98 3.51 9.57
CA VAL A 289 6.74 3.40 10.35
C VAL A 289 7.08 3.15 11.82
N LYS A 290 6.51 3.95 12.72
CA LYS A 290 6.51 3.66 14.17
C LYS A 290 5.15 3.15 14.58
N ARG A 291 5.05 1.86 14.86
CA ARG A 291 3.80 1.20 15.24
C ARG A 291 3.45 1.45 16.71
N ASN A 292 2.13 1.52 16.97
CA ASN A 292 1.56 1.45 18.32
C ASN A 292 2.13 2.50 19.29
N THR A 293 2.32 3.75 18.86
CA THR A 293 2.93 4.82 19.66
C THR A 293 2.12 5.20 20.91
N CYS A 294 0.80 5.00 20.88
CA CYS A 294 -0.07 5.20 22.04
C CYS A 294 -0.35 3.84 22.72
N GLN A 295 0.43 3.50 23.75
CA GLN A 295 0.29 2.21 24.45
C GLN A 295 -1.12 1.97 25.01
N ARG A 296 -1.78 3.00 25.55
CA ARG A 296 -3.14 2.90 26.07
C ARG A 296 -4.14 2.45 25.00
N LEU A 297 -4.05 3.05 23.82
CA LEU A 297 -4.93 2.66 22.69
C LEU A 297 -4.61 1.26 22.19
N TYR A 298 -3.32 0.92 22.10
CA TYR A 298 -2.89 -0.43 21.70
C TYR A 298 -3.38 -1.52 22.67
N GLN A 299 -3.28 -1.28 23.99
CA GLN A 299 -3.77 -2.22 25.01
C GLN A 299 -5.29 -2.40 24.96
N GLN A 300 -6.02 -1.36 24.60
CA GLN A 300 -7.48 -1.37 24.57
C GLN A 300 -8.06 -1.89 23.27
N TYR A 301 -7.46 -1.58 22.12
CA TYR A 301 -8.01 -1.81 20.79
C TYR A 301 -7.12 -2.65 19.87
N GLY A 302 -5.91 -3.00 20.30
CA GLY A 302 -4.95 -3.75 19.51
C GLY A 302 -4.22 -2.92 18.46
N ALA A 303 -3.59 -3.60 17.50
CA ALA A 303 -2.93 -2.99 16.37
C ALA A 303 -3.94 -2.32 15.41
N ASP A 304 -3.43 -1.44 14.54
CA ASP A 304 -4.22 -0.76 13.48
C ASP A 304 -5.40 0.08 13.99
N CYS A 305 -5.36 0.50 15.25
CA CYS A 305 -6.40 1.35 15.84
C CYS A 305 -6.21 2.85 15.56
N GLY A 306 -5.29 3.23 14.67
CA GLY A 306 -4.94 4.63 14.36
C GLY A 306 -3.93 5.25 15.33
N ALA A 307 -3.18 4.42 16.08
CA ALA A 307 -2.18 4.85 17.06
C ALA A 307 -0.73 4.79 16.53
N ASP A 308 -0.53 4.66 15.24
CA ASP A 308 0.78 4.64 14.60
C ASP A 308 1.30 6.06 14.30
N SER A 309 2.57 6.20 14.03
CA SER A 309 3.21 7.47 13.71
C SER A 309 4.28 7.31 12.63
N MET A 310 4.75 8.43 12.09
CA MET A 310 6.02 8.46 11.36
C MET A 310 7.14 8.05 12.31
N GLY A 311 8.03 7.19 11.83
CA GLY A 311 9.22 6.75 12.55
C GLY A 311 10.42 7.66 12.29
N GLU A 312 11.55 7.24 12.81
CA GLU A 312 12.83 7.92 12.58
C GLU A 312 13.28 7.81 11.12
N ALA A 313 14.26 8.63 10.74
CA ALA A 313 14.90 8.56 9.45
C ALA A 313 15.66 7.22 9.30
N VAL A 314 15.38 6.49 8.23
CA VAL A 314 16.10 5.25 7.94
C VAL A 314 17.47 5.54 7.32
N SER A 315 18.46 4.67 7.57
CA SER A 315 19.81 4.83 7.03
C SER A 315 19.85 4.55 5.53
N VAL A 316 20.26 5.55 4.75
CA VAL A 316 20.53 5.38 3.30
C VAL A 316 21.63 4.34 3.08
N GLU A 317 22.68 4.35 3.92
CA GLU A 317 23.79 3.39 3.86
C GLU A 317 23.30 1.94 4.05
N SER A 318 22.45 1.71 5.08
CA SER A 318 21.87 0.39 5.33
C SER A 318 20.96 -0.06 4.18
N SER A 319 20.15 0.85 3.63
CA SER A 319 19.28 0.57 2.49
C SER A 319 20.10 0.20 1.24
N ALA A 320 21.14 0.99 0.93
CA ALA A 320 22.05 0.73 -0.19
C ALA A 320 22.80 -0.60 0.01
N HIS A 321 23.27 -0.89 1.23
CA HIS A 321 23.97 -2.12 1.56
C HIS A 321 23.10 -3.36 1.28
N LEU A 322 21.83 -3.34 1.70
CA LEU A 322 20.88 -4.42 1.42
C LEU A 322 20.58 -4.57 -0.08
N LEU A 323 20.31 -3.47 -0.78
CA LEU A 323 20.05 -3.50 -2.23
C LEU A 323 21.25 -4.08 -2.99
N ASN A 324 22.47 -3.62 -2.70
CA ASN A 324 23.69 -4.17 -3.28
C ASN A 324 23.89 -5.66 -2.95
N ALA A 325 23.61 -6.08 -1.72
CA ALA A 325 23.74 -7.47 -1.32
C ALA A 325 22.75 -8.38 -2.08
N ILE A 326 21.51 -7.93 -2.28
CA ILE A 326 20.51 -8.64 -3.10
C ILE A 326 20.98 -8.72 -4.56
N GLU A 327 21.41 -7.59 -5.14
CA GLU A 327 21.84 -7.49 -6.53
C GLU A 327 23.02 -8.43 -6.81
N GLN A 328 24.01 -8.45 -5.92
CA GLN A 328 25.24 -9.23 -6.09
C GLN A 328 25.10 -10.72 -5.72
N THR A 329 24.06 -11.10 -4.98
CA THR A 329 23.84 -12.50 -4.62
C THR A 329 23.27 -13.27 -5.81
N ALA A 330 24.02 -14.23 -6.32
CA ALA A 330 23.56 -15.11 -7.39
C ALA A 330 22.42 -16.02 -6.93
N ASP A 331 21.47 -16.25 -7.80
CA ASP A 331 20.46 -17.30 -7.61
C ASP A 331 20.99 -18.68 -8.05
N ALA A 332 20.15 -19.71 -7.97
CA ALA A 332 20.50 -21.07 -8.37
C ALA A 332 20.89 -21.21 -9.88
N LYS A 333 20.56 -20.21 -10.70
CA LYS A 333 20.92 -20.14 -12.13
C LYS A 333 22.13 -19.25 -12.38
N GLY A 334 22.77 -18.74 -11.33
CA GLY A 334 23.87 -17.80 -11.41
C GLY A 334 23.48 -16.38 -11.80
N GLN A 335 22.18 -16.06 -11.86
CA GLN A 335 21.70 -14.72 -12.19
C GLN A 335 21.88 -13.78 -11.02
N LYS A 336 22.32 -12.56 -11.32
CA LYS A 336 22.51 -11.45 -10.38
C LYS A 336 21.74 -10.28 -10.92
N ASP A 337 20.85 -9.70 -10.12
CA ASP A 337 20.10 -8.47 -10.38
C ASP A 337 19.22 -8.16 -9.18
N LEU A 338 18.54 -7.01 -9.19
CA LEU A 338 17.46 -6.71 -8.27
C LEU A 338 16.11 -7.12 -8.87
N PRO A 339 15.16 -7.64 -8.08
CA PRO A 339 13.77 -7.63 -8.49
C PRO A 339 13.32 -6.19 -8.72
N TYR A 340 12.26 -5.97 -9.50
CA TYR A 340 11.62 -4.65 -9.54
C TYR A 340 11.25 -4.25 -8.11
N THR A 341 11.77 -3.13 -7.62
CA THR A 341 11.70 -2.75 -6.21
C THR A 341 11.08 -1.37 -6.08
N ILE A 342 10.09 -1.23 -5.19
CA ILE A 342 9.45 0.05 -4.90
C ILE A 342 9.73 0.42 -3.43
N LEU A 343 10.24 1.64 -3.23
CA LEU A 343 10.55 2.20 -1.93
C LEU A 343 9.48 3.21 -1.54
N TYR A 344 8.80 2.99 -0.42
CA TYR A 344 7.85 3.92 0.18
C TYR A 344 8.43 4.44 1.49
N CYS A 345 8.73 5.73 1.56
CA CYS A 345 9.26 6.33 2.78
C CYS A 345 8.22 7.20 3.45
N LEU A 346 7.89 6.87 4.71
CA LEU A 346 6.89 7.63 5.47
C LEU A 346 7.47 8.90 6.10
N ASN A 347 8.79 8.95 6.32
CA ASN A 347 9.43 10.12 6.90
C ASN A 347 9.81 11.14 5.79
N PRO A 348 9.19 12.35 5.75
CA PRO A 348 9.41 13.31 4.70
C PRO A 348 10.86 13.82 4.63
N SER A 349 11.63 13.77 5.74
CA SER A 349 13.04 14.19 5.74
C SER A 349 13.95 13.27 4.92
N MET A 350 13.48 12.06 4.59
CA MET A 350 14.23 11.06 3.81
C MET A 350 13.83 11.01 2.33
N ARG A 351 12.83 11.77 1.92
CA ARG A 351 12.26 11.68 0.58
C ARG A 351 13.30 11.86 -0.52
N ASP A 352 14.03 12.96 -0.49
CA ASP A 352 15.04 13.27 -1.51
C ASP A 352 16.19 12.27 -1.50
N ALA A 353 16.61 11.83 -0.30
CA ALA A 353 17.64 10.83 -0.14
C ALA A 353 17.20 9.47 -0.72
N MET A 354 15.95 9.05 -0.51
CA MET A 354 15.42 7.81 -1.06
C MET A 354 15.21 7.89 -2.58
N CYS A 355 14.76 9.03 -3.10
CA CYS A 355 14.64 9.24 -4.54
C CYS A 355 16.01 9.17 -5.24
N SER A 356 17.04 9.80 -4.66
CA SER A 356 18.40 9.73 -5.20
C SER A 356 19.01 8.33 -5.08
N LEU A 357 18.74 7.61 -3.98
CA LEU A 357 19.12 6.20 -3.84
C LEU A 357 18.48 5.32 -4.92
N ALA A 358 17.16 5.45 -5.09
CA ALA A 358 16.43 4.70 -6.10
C ALA A 358 16.99 4.94 -7.51
N ALA A 359 17.28 6.18 -7.86
CA ALA A 359 17.87 6.55 -9.15
C ALA A 359 19.29 5.97 -9.39
N SER A 360 19.96 5.46 -8.34
CA SER A 360 21.27 4.82 -8.46
C SER A 360 21.18 3.35 -8.89
N PHE A 361 19.98 2.76 -8.91
CA PHE A 361 19.76 1.35 -9.27
C PHE A 361 18.78 1.24 -10.44
N ARG A 362 19.03 0.32 -11.35
CA ARG A 362 18.21 0.13 -12.55
C ARG A 362 16.74 -0.25 -12.25
N ASN A 363 16.53 -1.10 -11.27
CA ASN A 363 15.23 -1.72 -10.98
C ASN A 363 14.62 -1.20 -9.65
N VAL A 364 15.08 -0.05 -9.14
CA VAL A 364 14.57 0.52 -7.89
C VAL A 364 13.87 1.85 -8.18
N HIS A 365 12.68 2.01 -7.66
CA HIS A 365 11.81 3.16 -7.91
C HIS A 365 11.23 3.68 -6.59
N CYS A 366 10.99 4.99 -6.49
CA CYS A 366 10.21 5.53 -5.40
C CYS A 366 8.72 5.33 -5.68
N GLY A 367 7.97 4.91 -4.68
CA GLY A 367 6.53 4.77 -4.72
C GLY A 367 5.79 6.07 -4.43
N ALA A 368 4.46 6.01 -4.48
CA ALA A 368 3.57 7.11 -4.16
C ALA A 368 3.81 7.68 -2.76
N ALA A 369 3.46 8.94 -2.56
CA ALA A 369 3.28 9.50 -1.23
C ALA A 369 2.29 8.61 -0.48
N TRP A 370 2.72 8.09 0.66
CA TRP A 370 2.05 7.00 1.35
C TRP A 370 1.57 7.46 2.73
N TRP A 371 0.39 7.01 3.14
CA TRP A 371 -0.21 7.17 4.46
C TRP A 371 -0.22 8.63 4.94
N PHE A 372 0.64 9.00 5.92
CA PHE A 372 0.68 10.37 6.44
C PHE A 372 1.19 11.41 5.43
N LEU A 373 1.80 10.97 4.33
CA LEU A 373 2.22 11.81 3.22
C LEU A 373 1.23 11.83 2.06
N ASP A 374 0.16 11.01 2.10
CA ASP A 374 -0.90 11.01 1.11
C ASP A 374 -1.80 12.24 1.29
N HIS A 375 -1.27 13.40 0.95
CA HIS A 375 -1.93 14.69 0.95
C HIS A 375 -1.34 15.58 -0.15
N ARG A 376 -2.03 16.67 -0.50
CA ARG A 376 -1.65 17.52 -1.63
C ARG A 376 -0.15 17.83 -1.67
N GLN A 377 0.40 18.39 -0.59
CA GLN A 377 1.82 18.77 -0.54
C GLN A 377 2.75 17.55 -0.57
N GLY A 378 2.41 16.46 0.14
CA GLY A 378 3.23 15.25 0.16
C GLY A 378 3.32 14.57 -1.21
N ILE A 379 2.21 14.52 -1.95
CA ILE A 379 2.19 14.01 -3.33
C ILE A 379 3.02 14.91 -4.23
N TRP A 380 2.81 16.23 -4.17
CA TRP A 380 3.53 17.21 -4.95
C TRP A 380 5.04 17.11 -4.76
N ASP A 381 5.48 17.13 -3.50
CA ASP A 381 6.89 17.05 -3.14
C ASP A 381 7.51 15.70 -3.55
N THR A 382 6.76 14.59 -3.46
CA THR A 382 7.26 13.28 -3.90
C THR A 382 7.49 13.26 -5.41
N LEU A 383 6.54 13.79 -6.19
CA LEU A 383 6.70 13.92 -7.64
C LEU A 383 7.90 14.81 -8.01
N ALA A 384 8.07 15.94 -7.31
CA ALA A 384 9.19 16.86 -7.51
C ALA A 384 10.54 16.18 -7.21
N SER A 385 10.66 15.49 -6.08
CA SER A 385 11.88 14.77 -5.71
C SER A 385 12.21 13.67 -6.71
N CYS A 386 11.22 12.89 -7.17
CA CYS A 386 11.42 11.87 -8.19
C CYS A 386 11.88 12.48 -9.52
N ALA A 387 11.30 13.60 -9.95
CA ALA A 387 11.67 14.30 -11.18
C ALA A 387 13.09 14.87 -11.13
N GLN A 388 13.49 15.38 -9.98
CA GLN A 388 14.82 16.02 -9.80
C GLN A 388 15.95 14.99 -9.59
N ALA A 389 15.67 13.88 -8.92
CA ALA A 389 16.68 12.87 -8.62
C ALA A 389 16.90 11.89 -9.78
N GLY A 390 15.89 11.64 -10.63
CA GLY A 390 15.95 10.65 -11.68
C GLY A 390 14.88 10.87 -12.76
N SER A 391 14.41 9.78 -13.36
CA SER A 391 13.35 9.85 -14.38
C SER A 391 11.98 9.65 -13.74
N LEU A 392 11.15 10.70 -13.75
CA LEU A 392 9.76 10.60 -13.28
C LEU A 392 8.96 9.56 -14.08
N SER A 393 9.32 9.26 -15.32
CA SER A 393 8.66 8.25 -16.14
C SER A 393 8.73 6.83 -15.56
N ALA A 394 9.63 6.58 -14.62
CA ALA A 394 9.75 5.30 -13.92
C ALA A 394 8.89 5.21 -12.65
N PHE A 395 8.19 6.27 -12.27
CA PHE A 395 7.32 6.29 -11.10
C PHE A 395 6.12 5.33 -11.28
N PRO A 396 5.85 4.43 -10.31
CA PRO A 396 4.85 3.36 -10.48
C PRO A 396 3.39 3.81 -10.46
N GLY A 397 3.11 5.04 -10.03
CA GLY A 397 1.75 5.56 -9.90
C GLY A 397 1.17 5.45 -8.50
N MET A 398 -0.15 5.69 -8.38
CA MET A 398 -0.90 5.72 -7.13
C MET A 398 -1.38 4.32 -6.73
N LEU A 399 -1.48 4.10 -5.43
CA LEU A 399 -2.11 2.97 -4.76
C LEU A 399 -2.96 3.48 -3.58
N THR A 400 -3.87 2.66 -3.03
CA THR A 400 -4.72 3.13 -1.93
C THR A 400 -4.12 2.89 -0.54
N ASP A 401 -3.39 1.83 -0.33
CA ASP A 401 -2.94 1.38 1.00
C ASP A 401 -4.09 1.44 2.03
N SER A 402 -5.28 1.02 1.65
CA SER A 402 -6.49 1.24 2.44
C SER A 402 -7.29 -0.02 2.71
N ARG A 403 -8.05 0.03 3.83
CA ARG A 403 -9.09 -0.94 4.17
C ARG A 403 -10.49 -0.47 3.76
N SER A 404 -10.63 0.77 3.26
CA SER A 404 -11.91 1.37 2.88
C SER A 404 -12.13 1.32 1.38
N TYR A 405 -13.28 0.80 0.95
CA TYR A 405 -13.68 0.79 -0.46
C TYR A 405 -13.85 2.19 -1.05
N LEU A 406 -14.21 3.18 -0.23
CA LEU A 406 -14.36 4.57 -0.68
C LEU A 406 -13.02 5.24 -0.99
N SER A 407 -11.90 4.66 -0.53
CA SER A 407 -10.55 5.19 -0.78
C SER A 407 -10.13 5.18 -2.25
N TYR A 408 -10.86 4.52 -3.14
CA TYR A 408 -10.62 4.63 -4.58
C TYR A 408 -10.79 6.07 -5.10
N ALA A 409 -11.53 6.93 -4.40
CA ALA A 409 -11.57 8.38 -4.67
C ALA A 409 -10.20 9.06 -4.59
N ARG A 410 -9.21 8.46 -3.90
CA ARG A 410 -7.85 8.99 -3.82
C ARG A 410 -7.09 8.90 -5.14
N HIS A 411 -7.45 7.98 -6.04
CA HIS A 411 -6.87 7.97 -7.39
C HIS A 411 -7.25 9.24 -8.16
N ASP A 412 -8.49 9.74 -8.03
CA ASP A 412 -8.89 11.02 -8.61
C ASP A 412 -8.12 12.19 -7.96
N PHE A 413 -7.97 12.17 -6.63
CA PHE A 413 -7.17 13.16 -5.90
C PHE A 413 -5.73 13.22 -6.43
N PHE A 414 -5.08 12.06 -6.57
CA PHE A 414 -3.74 11.96 -7.14
C PHE A 414 -3.67 12.48 -8.57
N ARG A 415 -4.59 12.06 -9.46
CA ARG A 415 -4.63 12.49 -10.87
C ARG A 415 -4.74 14.01 -11.01
N ARG A 416 -5.55 14.66 -10.18
CA ARG A 416 -5.71 16.12 -10.16
C ARG A 416 -4.43 16.83 -9.76
N ILE A 417 -3.78 16.36 -8.70
CA ILE A 417 -2.51 16.94 -8.23
C ILE A 417 -1.41 16.71 -9.27
N LEU A 418 -1.30 15.50 -9.82
CA LEU A 418 -0.35 15.16 -10.87
C LEU A 418 -0.52 16.06 -12.10
N CYS A 419 -1.76 16.25 -12.57
CA CYS A 419 -2.02 17.09 -13.73
C CYS A 419 -1.67 18.56 -13.47
N SER A 420 -1.92 19.09 -12.26
CA SER A 420 -1.50 20.43 -11.89
C SER A 420 0.02 20.56 -11.76
N PHE A 421 0.68 19.55 -11.21
CA PHE A 421 2.14 19.48 -11.14
C PHE A 421 2.78 19.48 -12.55
N LEU A 422 2.29 18.62 -13.43
CA LEU A 422 2.82 18.49 -14.79
C LEU A 422 2.50 19.70 -15.67
N ALA A 423 1.35 20.34 -15.47
CA ALA A 423 0.94 21.53 -16.24
C ALA A 423 1.91 22.69 -16.10
N GLN A 424 2.63 22.81 -14.97
CA GLN A 424 3.62 23.87 -14.77
C GLN A 424 4.75 23.81 -15.80
N TYR A 425 5.25 22.61 -16.10
CA TYR A 425 6.34 22.44 -17.07
C TYR A 425 5.95 22.84 -18.49
N VAL A 426 4.68 22.67 -18.88
CA VAL A 426 4.16 23.15 -20.15
C VAL A 426 4.04 24.68 -20.15
N GLN A 427 3.52 25.26 -19.06
CA GLN A 427 3.35 26.70 -18.92
C GLN A 427 4.69 27.45 -18.88
N ASP A 428 5.69 26.88 -18.24
CA ASP A 428 7.04 27.43 -18.14
C ASP A 428 7.85 27.22 -19.44
N GLY A 429 7.29 26.51 -20.44
CA GLY A 429 7.95 26.19 -21.69
C GLY A 429 9.14 25.22 -21.55
N THR A 430 9.21 24.50 -20.45
CA THR A 430 10.30 23.54 -20.16
C THR A 430 10.00 22.11 -20.63
N ALA A 431 8.74 21.82 -20.99
CA ALA A 431 8.34 20.54 -21.59
C ALA A 431 7.27 20.74 -22.67
N ALA A 432 7.28 19.88 -23.70
CA ALA A 432 6.24 19.84 -24.70
C ALA A 432 4.95 19.22 -24.16
N TRP A 433 3.80 19.64 -24.70
CA TRP A 433 2.49 19.10 -24.32
C TRP A 433 2.41 17.57 -24.49
N GLU A 434 2.90 17.07 -25.61
CA GLU A 434 2.87 15.64 -25.97
C GLU A 434 3.65 14.79 -24.98
N ASP A 435 4.81 15.25 -24.53
CA ASP A 435 5.66 14.56 -23.55
C ASP A 435 4.96 14.51 -22.19
N VAL A 436 4.37 15.63 -21.78
CA VAL A 436 3.67 15.73 -20.49
C VAL A 436 2.38 14.91 -20.49
N LEU A 437 1.63 14.91 -21.60
CA LEU A 437 0.43 14.07 -21.75
C LEU A 437 0.77 12.58 -21.69
N GLN A 438 1.83 12.16 -22.37
CA GLN A 438 2.29 10.76 -22.32
C GLN A 438 2.73 10.40 -20.91
N LEU A 439 3.49 11.26 -20.24
CA LEU A 439 3.93 11.06 -18.86
C LEU A 439 2.73 10.92 -17.90
N ALA A 440 1.70 11.78 -18.03
CA ALA A 440 0.49 11.66 -17.21
C ALA A 440 -0.20 10.30 -17.37
N LYS A 441 -0.30 9.77 -18.59
CA LYS A 441 -0.86 8.43 -18.86
C LYS A 441 0.00 7.32 -18.25
N MET A 442 1.32 7.43 -18.40
CA MET A 442 2.26 6.47 -17.80
C MET A 442 2.09 6.39 -16.30
N LEU A 443 2.05 7.53 -15.59
CA LEU A 443 1.97 7.59 -14.14
C LEU A 443 0.58 7.24 -13.60
N CYS A 444 -0.47 7.46 -14.38
CA CYS A 444 -1.83 7.11 -13.96
C CYS A 444 -2.20 5.63 -14.21
N TYR A 445 -1.53 4.95 -15.17
CA TYR A 445 -1.94 3.62 -15.56
C TYR A 445 -0.85 2.77 -16.23
N GLU A 446 -0.18 3.29 -17.27
CA GLU A 446 0.58 2.46 -18.21
C GLU A 446 1.78 1.76 -17.56
N ASN A 447 2.50 2.43 -16.65
CA ASN A 447 3.67 1.86 -15.96
C ASN A 447 3.30 0.59 -15.19
N MET A 448 2.29 0.67 -14.35
CA MET A 448 1.85 -0.48 -13.55
C MET A 448 1.19 -1.55 -14.43
N HIS A 449 0.42 -1.15 -15.43
CA HIS A 449 -0.15 -2.08 -16.41
C HIS A 449 0.94 -2.86 -17.16
N HIS A 450 2.02 -2.18 -17.59
CA HIS A 450 3.16 -2.83 -18.26
C HIS A 450 3.86 -3.83 -17.35
N LEU A 451 4.14 -3.46 -16.10
CA LEU A 451 4.76 -4.33 -15.10
C LEU A 451 3.93 -5.61 -14.90
N ILE A 452 2.63 -5.48 -14.68
CA ILE A 452 1.70 -6.59 -14.46
C ILE A 452 1.62 -7.49 -15.70
N SER A 453 1.51 -6.90 -16.89
CA SER A 453 1.36 -7.64 -18.15
C SER A 453 2.62 -8.41 -18.52
N THR A 454 3.80 -7.84 -18.28
CA THR A 454 5.10 -8.49 -18.56
C THR A 454 5.35 -9.66 -17.61
N SER A 455 5.00 -9.52 -16.34
CA SER A 455 5.10 -10.59 -15.35
C SER A 455 4.22 -11.79 -15.68
N ASN A 456 3.04 -11.58 -16.25
CA ASN A 456 2.13 -12.65 -16.70
C ASN A 456 2.65 -13.39 -17.95
N LYS A 457 3.21 -12.67 -18.94
CA LYS A 457 3.78 -13.30 -20.15
C LYS A 457 4.97 -14.21 -19.86
N ASN A 458 5.76 -13.88 -18.85
CA ASN A 458 6.87 -14.71 -18.41
C ASN A 458 6.40 -16.02 -17.75
N GLU A 459 5.21 -16.06 -17.15
CA GLU A 459 4.60 -17.30 -16.64
C GLU A 459 4.11 -18.21 -17.75
N GLU A 460 3.43 -17.68 -18.77
CA GLU A 460 2.95 -18.48 -19.89
C GLU A 460 4.08 -19.15 -20.66
N LYS A 461 5.25 -18.46 -20.76
CA LYS A 461 6.46 -19.05 -21.37
C LYS A 461 7.13 -20.11 -20.49
N LYS A 462 6.95 -20.08 -19.16
CA LYS A 462 7.50 -21.12 -18.26
C LYS A 462 6.61 -22.36 -18.17
N LYS A 463 5.34 -22.26 -18.58
CA LYS A 463 4.38 -23.38 -18.60
C LYS A 463 4.36 -24.14 -19.93
N LYS A 464 4.97 -23.60 -20.98
CA LYS A 464 5.23 -24.24 -22.28
C LYS A 464 6.65 -24.81 -22.31
#